data_3e2fd42f4e590f042f6f0707c79d75ad
#
_entry.id   3e2fd42f4e590f042f6f0707c79d75ad
#
_cell.length_a   1.000
_cell.length_b   1.000
_cell.length_c   1.000
_cell.angle_alpha   90.00
_cell.angle_beta   90.00
_cell.angle_gamma   90.00
#
_symmetry.space_group_name_H-M   'P 1'
#
loop_
_entity.id
_entity.type
_entity.pdbx_description
1 polymer ?
#
loop_
_entity_poly.entity_id
_entity_poly.type
_entity_poly.pdbx_seq_one_letter_code
_entity_poly.pdbx_strand_id
1 'polypeptide(L)'
;MGWKLIGLLVASAVVAGSITAYWLANRSAAPKYESTPVTQGDVSTTITASGSVNPVVIVSVGTYVSGTIQTLSCDYNTRVRKGQLCAKIDPKPYQIIVDQAQAETEVAKAQLVKDQANVAYTKISHERMDRLYAEGLASHDAADAALNAYQQAVALTGLDAAQLAQKTAALKAARINLQYTDIVSPVDGTVVSRNVTAGQTVAASFQTPTLFLIAADLTKMQVDTNVSESDIGGAVVGADASFTVDAFPRQTFHGRVTQVRQAPVSVQNVITYDAVITVDNPDLLLKPGMTATARIVTGQARNVLRLPLQALRFTPTSVAKPAAGKPATRGQSVIWLERDGHLVPVTITVGLIGDTFVEVKKGDLKPGDAVVTSEVTAGAPRAPPSRTLKL
;
A
#
# COMPACT_ATOMS: atom_id res chain seq x y z
N MET A 1 24.50 87.45 49.25
CA MET A 1 25.40 86.33 48.81
C MET A 1 24.73 84.96 49.02
N GLY A 2 23.53 84.90 49.62
CA GLY A 2 22.84 83.64 49.99
C GLY A 2 21.99 82.99 48.82
N TRP A 3 21.50 83.70 47.81
CA TRP A 3 20.53 83.21 46.87
C TRP A 3 21.17 82.37 45.71
N LYS A 4 22.44 82.60 45.37
CA LYS A 4 23.18 81.80 44.39
C LYS A 4 23.57 80.43 44.91
N LEU A 5 23.80 80.29 46.22
CA LEU A 5 24.06 78.99 46.90
C LEU A 5 22.84 78.08 46.97
N ILE A 6 21.65 78.67 47.22
CA ILE A 6 20.40 77.91 47.21
C ILE A 6 20.04 77.39 45.82
N GLY A 7 20.27 78.16 44.74
CA GLY A 7 20.07 77.74 43.40
C GLY A 7 20.97 76.57 42.97
N LEU A 8 22.20 76.54 43.49
CA LEU A 8 23.17 75.45 43.22
C LEU A 8 22.81 74.15 43.92
N LEU A 9 22.27 74.25 45.15
CA LEU A 9 21.75 73.05 45.88
C LEU A 9 20.50 72.48 45.31
N VAL A 10 19.60 73.29 44.81
CA VAL A 10 18.36 72.81 44.09
C VAL A 10 18.72 72.14 42.74
N ALA A 11 19.64 72.73 41.97
CA ALA A 11 20.10 72.11 40.71
C ALA A 11 20.82 70.80 40.96
N SER A 12 21.64 70.66 42.03
CA SER A 12 22.28 69.35 42.31
C SER A 12 21.30 68.29 42.79
N ALA A 13 20.25 68.68 43.52
CA ALA A 13 19.18 67.78 44.00
C ALA A 13 18.33 67.28 42.81
N VAL A 14 18.05 68.14 41.81
CA VAL A 14 17.31 67.74 40.59
C VAL A 14 18.15 66.84 39.71
N VAL A 15 19.46 67.09 39.58
CA VAL A 15 20.36 66.22 38.82
C VAL A 15 20.53 64.83 39.50
N ALA A 16 20.71 64.81 40.82
CA ALA A 16 20.75 63.56 41.59
C ALA A 16 19.43 62.78 41.54
N GLY A 17 18.27 63.47 41.58
CA GLY A 17 16.95 62.86 41.42
C GLY A 17 16.72 62.30 40.01
N SER A 18 17.19 63.01 38.98
CA SER A 18 17.13 62.56 37.62
C SER A 18 18.01 61.31 37.33
N ILE A 19 19.22 61.29 37.91
CA ILE A 19 20.15 60.16 37.84
C ILE A 19 19.59 58.93 38.55
N THR A 20 19.05 59.14 39.78
CA THR A 20 18.40 58.03 40.50
C THR A 20 17.12 57.51 39.80
N ALA A 21 16.30 58.43 39.31
CA ALA A 21 15.12 58.05 38.51
C ALA A 21 15.49 57.31 37.20
N TYR A 22 16.53 57.76 36.48
CA TYR A 22 17.06 57.10 35.31
C TYR A 22 17.66 55.71 35.68
N TRP A 23 18.34 55.58 36.82
CA TRP A 23 18.89 54.29 37.26
C TRP A 23 17.81 53.33 37.75
N LEU A 24 16.73 53.81 38.39
CA LEU A 24 15.57 52.97 38.70
C LEU A 24 14.72 52.60 37.49
N ALA A 25 14.56 53.50 36.52
CA ALA A 25 13.81 53.24 35.30
C ALA A 25 14.58 52.27 34.36
N ASN A 26 15.92 52.26 34.42
CA ASN A 26 16.77 51.41 33.63
C ASN A 26 17.17 50.08 34.32
N ARG A 27 16.60 49.79 35.49
CA ARG A 27 16.68 48.44 36.05
C ARG A 27 15.86 47.54 35.17
N SER A 28 16.54 46.86 34.20
CA SER A 28 15.94 45.81 33.44
C SER A 28 15.25 44.83 34.35
N ALA A 29 13.93 44.72 34.27
CA ALA A 29 13.17 43.70 34.99
C ALA A 29 13.83 42.36 34.75
N ALA A 30 14.13 41.59 35.80
CA ALA A 30 14.73 40.28 35.67
C ALA A 30 13.86 39.46 34.67
N PRO A 31 14.48 38.84 33.68
CA PRO A 31 13.75 38.06 32.71
C PRO A 31 12.95 36.97 33.42
N LYS A 32 11.67 36.89 33.11
CA LYS A 32 10.80 35.82 33.60
C LYS A 32 10.99 34.59 32.69
N TYR A 33 11.24 33.47 33.30
CA TYR A 33 11.39 32.23 32.59
C TYR A 33 10.11 31.39 32.67
N GLU A 34 9.74 30.73 31.60
CA GLU A 34 8.71 29.73 31.60
C GLU A 34 9.39 28.37 31.74
N SER A 35 9.07 27.68 32.83
CA SER A 35 9.66 26.38 33.15
C SER A 35 8.62 25.28 33.11
N THR A 36 9.02 24.11 32.67
CA THR A 36 8.20 22.91 32.63
C THR A 36 8.86 21.81 33.44
N PRO A 37 8.13 21.09 34.28
CA PRO A 37 8.71 20.04 35.10
C PRO A 37 9.16 18.85 34.25
N VAL A 38 10.31 18.29 34.58
CA VAL A 38 10.77 16.99 34.03
C VAL A 38 9.84 15.90 34.55
N THR A 39 9.36 15.06 33.65
CA THR A 39 8.41 13.97 33.96
C THR A 39 8.96 12.61 33.56
N GLN A 40 8.45 11.55 34.18
CA GLN A 40 8.63 10.19 33.66
C GLN A 40 7.46 9.83 32.78
N GLY A 41 7.75 9.17 31.63
CA GLY A 41 6.74 8.74 30.70
C GLY A 41 7.33 8.22 29.40
N ASP A 42 6.46 7.88 28.46
CA ASP A 42 6.86 7.32 27.19
C ASP A 42 7.31 8.44 26.23
N VAL A 43 8.34 8.14 25.44
CA VAL A 43 8.82 8.96 24.33
C VAL A 43 8.77 8.11 23.09
N SER A 44 8.07 8.57 22.05
CA SER A 44 7.99 7.89 20.75
C SER A 44 8.41 8.84 19.63
N THR A 45 9.14 8.29 18.70
CA THR A 45 9.44 8.95 17.42
C THR A 45 8.52 8.37 16.37
N THR A 46 7.87 9.23 15.61
CA THR A 46 6.96 8.82 14.55
C THR A 46 7.37 9.42 13.22
N ILE A 47 7.12 8.67 12.14
CA ILE A 47 7.19 9.21 10.79
C ILE A 47 5.76 9.35 10.26
N THR A 48 5.53 10.40 9.49
CA THR A 48 4.23 10.64 8.85
C THR A 48 4.33 10.33 7.37
N ALA A 49 3.40 9.51 6.87
CA ALA A 49 3.32 9.14 5.48
C ALA A 49 1.88 9.22 4.99
N SER A 50 1.68 9.64 3.75
CA SER A 50 0.37 9.57 3.09
C SER A 50 0.25 8.28 2.30
N GLY A 51 -0.98 7.78 2.16
CA GLY A 51 -1.22 6.55 1.44
C GLY A 51 -2.68 6.38 1.04
N SER A 52 -3.00 5.20 0.52
CA SER A 52 -4.36 4.83 0.14
C SER A 52 -4.80 3.55 0.85
N VAL A 53 -6.08 3.52 1.20
CA VAL A 53 -6.73 2.35 1.82
C VAL A 53 -7.15 1.39 0.71
N ASN A 54 -6.73 0.14 0.78
CA ASN A 54 -7.05 -0.90 -0.19
C ASN A 54 -7.45 -2.20 0.52
N PRO A 55 -8.24 -3.08 -0.10
CA PRO A 55 -8.41 -4.44 0.39
C PRO A 55 -7.10 -5.21 0.30
N VAL A 56 -6.87 -6.15 1.22
CA VAL A 56 -5.67 -7.00 1.20
C VAL A 56 -5.58 -7.82 -0.09
N VAL A 57 -6.73 -8.27 -0.60
CA VAL A 57 -6.79 -9.06 -1.85
C VAL A 57 -7.81 -8.43 -2.78
N ILE A 58 -7.32 -7.94 -3.92
CA ILE A 58 -8.13 -7.49 -5.06
C ILE A 58 -7.83 -8.39 -6.25
N VAL A 59 -8.89 -8.88 -6.90
CA VAL A 59 -8.79 -9.67 -8.11
C VAL A 59 -9.39 -8.89 -9.28
N SER A 60 -8.59 -8.71 -10.33
CA SER A 60 -9.03 -8.12 -11.59
C SER A 60 -9.62 -9.21 -12.47
N VAL A 61 -10.89 -9.08 -12.81
CA VAL A 61 -11.60 -9.99 -13.73
C VAL A 61 -11.65 -9.33 -15.09
N GLY A 62 -11.06 -9.99 -16.07
CA GLY A 62 -11.04 -9.56 -17.46
C GLY A 62 -11.70 -10.60 -18.38
N THR A 63 -11.51 -10.47 -19.70
CA THR A 63 -11.99 -11.40 -20.70
C THR A 63 -10.84 -12.01 -21.50
N TYR A 64 -10.97 -13.28 -21.85
CA TYR A 64 -10.03 -13.98 -22.73
C TYR A 64 -10.45 -13.93 -24.20
N VAL A 65 -11.71 -13.54 -24.48
CA VAL A 65 -12.27 -13.51 -25.83
C VAL A 65 -12.88 -12.14 -26.12
N SER A 66 -12.85 -11.74 -27.39
CA SER A 66 -13.40 -10.46 -27.84
C SER A 66 -14.87 -10.61 -28.22
N GLY A 67 -15.65 -9.56 -27.99
CA GLY A 67 -17.07 -9.56 -28.41
C GLY A 67 -17.87 -8.48 -27.69
N THR A 68 -19.17 -8.43 -27.96
CA THR A 68 -20.08 -7.48 -27.34
C THR A 68 -20.66 -8.08 -26.07
N ILE A 69 -20.67 -7.30 -24.97
CA ILE A 69 -21.32 -7.69 -23.73
C ILE A 69 -22.83 -7.74 -23.92
N GLN A 70 -23.43 -8.91 -23.84
CA GLN A 70 -24.85 -9.12 -24.01
C GLN A 70 -25.63 -8.83 -22.73
N THR A 71 -25.15 -9.37 -21.61
CA THR A 71 -25.81 -9.23 -20.31
C THR A 71 -24.78 -8.93 -19.20
N LEU A 72 -25.23 -8.18 -18.20
CA LEU A 72 -24.50 -7.89 -16.97
C LEU A 72 -25.35 -8.36 -15.80
N SER A 73 -24.79 -9.23 -14.97
CA SER A 73 -25.45 -9.79 -13.76
C SER A 73 -24.83 -9.27 -12.47
N CYS A 74 -23.60 -8.73 -12.52
CA CYS A 74 -22.93 -8.11 -11.37
C CYS A 74 -22.84 -6.60 -11.56
N ASP A 75 -23.11 -5.86 -10.48
CA ASP A 75 -22.98 -4.41 -10.43
C ASP A 75 -22.13 -4.00 -9.21
N TYR A 76 -21.86 -2.70 -9.05
CA TYR A 76 -21.16 -2.14 -7.90
C TYR A 76 -21.76 -2.66 -6.59
N ASN A 77 -20.92 -2.97 -5.62
CA ASN A 77 -21.27 -3.46 -4.29
C ASN A 77 -22.02 -4.79 -4.26
N THR A 78 -22.14 -5.49 -5.40
CA THR A 78 -22.75 -6.82 -5.44
C THR A 78 -21.83 -7.84 -4.79
N ARG A 79 -22.34 -8.62 -3.84
CA ARG A 79 -21.66 -9.80 -3.31
C ARG A 79 -21.71 -10.92 -4.34
N VAL A 80 -20.56 -11.47 -4.66
CA VAL A 80 -20.42 -12.55 -5.64
C VAL A 80 -19.77 -13.77 -4.99
N ARG A 81 -20.11 -14.94 -5.54
CA ARG A 81 -19.47 -16.21 -5.17
C ARG A 81 -18.55 -16.67 -6.29
N LYS A 82 -17.56 -17.46 -5.93
CA LYS A 82 -16.69 -18.10 -6.92
C LYS A 82 -17.51 -18.90 -7.94
N GLY A 83 -17.28 -18.67 -9.23
CA GLY A 83 -18.04 -19.29 -10.34
C GLY A 83 -19.34 -18.58 -10.69
N GLN A 84 -19.75 -17.54 -9.97
CA GLN A 84 -20.95 -16.78 -10.29
C GLN A 84 -20.75 -15.98 -11.58
N LEU A 85 -21.73 -16.07 -12.51
CA LEU A 85 -21.74 -15.33 -13.75
C LEU A 85 -21.92 -13.83 -13.47
N CYS A 86 -20.95 -13.02 -13.91
CA CYS A 86 -20.98 -11.56 -13.77
C CYS A 86 -21.33 -10.84 -15.08
N ALA A 87 -20.84 -11.36 -16.20
CA ALA A 87 -21.17 -10.82 -17.51
C ALA A 87 -21.15 -11.93 -18.56
N LYS A 88 -21.88 -11.74 -19.64
CA LYS A 88 -21.90 -12.65 -20.78
C LYS A 88 -21.59 -11.89 -22.06
N ILE A 89 -20.58 -12.35 -22.78
CA ILE A 89 -20.28 -11.90 -24.14
C ILE A 89 -21.22 -12.64 -25.10
N ASP A 90 -21.58 -12.05 -26.23
CA ASP A 90 -22.42 -12.72 -27.25
C ASP A 90 -21.81 -14.08 -27.66
N PRO A 91 -22.43 -15.19 -27.29
CA PRO A 91 -21.88 -16.53 -27.54
C PRO A 91 -22.10 -17.02 -28.99
N LYS A 92 -22.97 -16.36 -29.78
CA LYS A 92 -23.38 -16.83 -31.10
C LYS A 92 -22.22 -17.10 -32.05
N PRO A 93 -21.22 -16.19 -32.22
CA PRO A 93 -20.09 -16.47 -33.11
C PRO A 93 -19.29 -17.68 -32.65
N TYR A 94 -19.12 -17.88 -31.36
CA TYR A 94 -18.37 -19.00 -30.77
C TYR A 94 -19.15 -20.31 -30.87
N GLN A 95 -20.50 -20.25 -30.73
CA GLN A 95 -21.37 -21.41 -30.90
C GLN A 95 -21.28 -21.96 -32.32
N ILE A 96 -21.30 -21.10 -33.35
CA ILE A 96 -21.14 -21.49 -34.74
C ILE A 96 -19.81 -22.23 -34.95
N ILE A 97 -18.72 -21.77 -34.36
CA ILE A 97 -17.40 -22.43 -34.46
C ILE A 97 -17.42 -23.80 -33.77
N VAL A 98 -18.11 -23.92 -32.63
CA VAL A 98 -18.29 -25.22 -31.96
C VAL A 98 -19.08 -26.18 -32.81
N ASP A 99 -20.21 -25.73 -33.39
CA ASP A 99 -21.07 -26.56 -34.22
C ASP A 99 -20.33 -27.04 -35.48
N GLN A 100 -19.54 -26.16 -36.11
CA GLN A 100 -18.67 -26.53 -37.24
C GLN A 100 -17.63 -27.59 -36.83
N ALA A 101 -16.88 -27.36 -35.75
CA ALA A 101 -15.86 -28.29 -35.28
C ALA A 101 -16.46 -29.63 -34.84
N GLN A 102 -17.68 -29.62 -34.32
CA GLN A 102 -18.42 -30.84 -33.99
C GLN A 102 -18.77 -31.63 -35.26
N ALA A 103 -19.32 -30.97 -36.28
CA ALA A 103 -19.62 -31.61 -37.58
C ALA A 103 -18.36 -32.22 -38.22
N GLU A 104 -17.22 -31.50 -38.20
CA GLU A 104 -15.94 -32.01 -38.68
C GLU A 104 -15.47 -33.26 -37.91
N THR A 105 -15.70 -33.28 -36.58
CA THR A 105 -15.36 -34.44 -35.75
C THR A 105 -16.23 -35.65 -36.08
N GLU A 106 -17.53 -35.45 -36.34
CA GLU A 106 -18.45 -36.54 -36.73
C GLU A 106 -18.09 -37.10 -38.11
N VAL A 107 -17.67 -36.26 -39.06
CA VAL A 107 -17.16 -36.72 -40.39
C VAL A 107 -15.91 -37.56 -40.20
N ALA A 108 -14.92 -37.11 -39.42
CA ALA A 108 -13.70 -37.88 -39.17
C ALA A 108 -14.00 -39.23 -38.50
N LYS A 109 -14.95 -39.23 -37.55
CA LYS A 109 -15.40 -40.46 -36.88
C LYS A 109 -16.08 -41.43 -37.86
N ALA A 110 -16.94 -40.94 -38.74
CA ALA A 110 -17.59 -41.75 -39.75
C ALA A 110 -16.57 -42.36 -40.75
N GLN A 111 -15.54 -41.60 -41.14
CA GLN A 111 -14.45 -42.07 -41.96
C GLN A 111 -13.68 -43.21 -41.27
N LEU A 112 -13.31 -43.04 -40.00
CA LEU A 112 -12.64 -44.07 -39.23
C LEU A 112 -13.47 -45.36 -39.14
N VAL A 113 -14.78 -45.27 -38.91
CA VAL A 113 -15.68 -46.43 -38.88
C VAL A 113 -15.73 -47.15 -40.23
N LYS A 114 -15.79 -46.40 -41.34
CA LYS A 114 -15.75 -46.92 -42.69
C LYS A 114 -14.45 -47.71 -42.92
N ASP A 115 -13.30 -47.13 -42.55
CA ASP A 115 -12.00 -47.76 -42.81
C ASP A 115 -11.70 -48.91 -41.83
N GLN A 116 -12.25 -48.90 -40.62
CA GLN A 116 -12.29 -50.06 -39.73
C GLN A 116 -13.06 -51.24 -40.36
N ALA A 117 -14.20 -51.00 -41.04
CA ALA A 117 -14.93 -52.01 -41.76
C ALA A 117 -14.12 -52.58 -42.95
N ASN A 118 -13.34 -51.70 -43.64
CA ASN A 118 -12.43 -52.13 -44.68
C ASN A 118 -11.28 -53.02 -44.14
N VAL A 119 -10.72 -52.67 -42.98
CA VAL A 119 -9.72 -53.52 -42.27
C VAL A 119 -10.31 -54.91 -42.00
N ALA A 120 -11.54 -54.96 -41.47
CA ALA A 120 -12.20 -56.26 -41.24
C ALA A 120 -12.36 -57.09 -42.49
N TYR A 121 -12.78 -56.47 -43.59
CA TYR A 121 -12.92 -57.13 -44.89
C TYR A 121 -11.55 -57.61 -45.42
N THR A 122 -10.54 -56.75 -45.47
CA THR A 122 -9.21 -57.09 -46.00
C THR A 122 -8.50 -58.15 -45.15
N LYS A 123 -8.72 -58.13 -43.82
CA LYS A 123 -8.22 -59.18 -42.92
C LYS A 123 -8.79 -60.57 -43.32
N ILE A 124 -10.10 -60.67 -43.43
CA ILE A 124 -10.77 -61.92 -43.82
C ILE A 124 -10.29 -62.39 -45.18
N SER A 125 -10.10 -61.44 -46.13
CA SER A 125 -9.58 -61.77 -47.50
C SER A 125 -8.13 -62.29 -47.43
N HIS A 126 -7.25 -61.65 -46.63
CA HIS A 126 -5.88 -62.15 -46.46
C HIS A 126 -5.86 -63.54 -45.82
N GLU A 127 -6.57 -63.72 -44.68
CA GLU A 127 -6.66 -65.05 -44.04
C GLU A 127 -7.18 -66.14 -44.89
N ARG A 128 -8.08 -65.87 -45.87
CA ARG A 128 -8.58 -66.77 -46.82
C ARG A 128 -7.52 -67.11 -47.90
N MET A 129 -6.82 -66.08 -48.44
CA MET A 129 -5.79 -66.24 -49.46
C MET A 129 -4.56 -67.00 -48.93
N ASP A 130 -4.20 -66.74 -47.67
CA ASP A 130 -3.12 -67.45 -47.00
C ASP A 130 -3.40 -68.93 -46.82
N ARG A 131 -4.66 -69.33 -46.52
CA ARG A 131 -5.05 -70.72 -46.44
C ARG A 131 -5.04 -71.39 -47.85
N LEU A 132 -5.52 -70.73 -48.90
CA LEU A 132 -5.51 -71.23 -50.25
C LEU A 132 -4.07 -71.40 -50.76
N TYR A 133 -3.16 -70.53 -50.43
CA TYR A 133 -1.74 -70.65 -50.74
C TYR A 133 -1.12 -71.84 -50.01
N ALA A 134 -1.41 -72.06 -48.73
CA ALA A 134 -0.92 -73.23 -47.98
C ALA A 134 -1.43 -74.55 -48.53
N GLU A 135 -2.62 -74.57 -49.17
CA GLU A 135 -3.21 -75.74 -49.86
C GLU A 135 -2.73 -75.87 -51.28
N GLY A 136 -1.84 -74.96 -51.79
CA GLY A 136 -1.31 -74.97 -53.15
C GLY A 136 -2.33 -74.50 -54.22
N LEU A 137 -3.42 -73.85 -53.80
CA LEU A 137 -4.52 -73.47 -54.73
C LEU A 137 -4.42 -71.96 -55.10
N ALA A 138 -3.48 -71.18 -54.55
CA ALA A 138 -3.21 -69.79 -54.89
C ALA A 138 -1.72 -69.57 -55.15
N SER A 139 -1.36 -68.51 -55.92
CA SER A 139 0.01 -68.07 -56.11
C SER A 139 0.56 -67.29 -54.93
N HIS A 140 1.86 -67.27 -54.77
CA HIS A 140 2.55 -66.46 -53.80
C HIS A 140 2.23 -64.96 -53.97
N ASP A 141 2.26 -64.47 -55.21
CA ASP A 141 1.94 -63.09 -55.53
C ASP A 141 0.52 -62.69 -55.09
N ALA A 142 -0.45 -63.61 -55.15
CA ALA A 142 -1.83 -63.34 -54.72
C ALA A 142 -1.93 -63.28 -53.21
N ALA A 143 -1.17 -64.09 -52.46
CA ALA A 143 -1.10 -64.03 -50.99
C ALA A 143 -0.44 -62.75 -50.54
N ASP A 144 0.69 -62.37 -51.17
CA ASP A 144 1.40 -61.12 -50.86
C ASP A 144 0.54 -59.89 -51.17
N ALA A 145 -0.19 -59.86 -52.27
CA ALA A 145 -1.11 -58.79 -52.62
C ALA A 145 -2.21 -58.60 -51.53
N ALA A 146 -2.78 -59.71 -51.05
CA ALA A 146 -3.78 -59.67 -49.97
C ALA A 146 -3.23 -59.21 -48.67
N LEU A 147 -1.99 -59.60 -48.30
CA LEU A 147 -1.30 -59.12 -47.13
C LEU A 147 -1.02 -57.60 -47.19
N ASN A 148 -0.51 -57.15 -48.36
CA ASN A 148 -0.27 -55.71 -48.58
C ASN A 148 -1.56 -54.91 -48.50
N ALA A 149 -2.65 -55.37 -49.05
CA ALA A 149 -3.94 -54.67 -48.91
C ALA A 149 -4.43 -54.57 -47.48
N TYR A 150 -4.26 -55.63 -46.69
CA TYR A 150 -4.56 -55.60 -45.26
C TYR A 150 -3.67 -54.59 -44.48
N GLN A 151 -2.36 -54.64 -44.74
CA GLN A 151 -1.42 -53.73 -44.09
C GLN A 151 -1.73 -52.25 -44.44
N GLN A 152 -2.05 -51.95 -45.68
CA GLN A 152 -2.47 -50.63 -46.13
C GLN A 152 -3.75 -50.18 -45.42
N ALA A 153 -4.76 -51.06 -45.30
CA ALA A 153 -6.00 -50.74 -44.60
C ALA A 153 -5.76 -50.44 -43.11
N VAL A 154 -4.88 -51.21 -42.44
CA VAL A 154 -4.49 -50.96 -41.04
C VAL A 154 -3.77 -49.63 -40.90
N ALA A 155 -2.82 -49.31 -41.82
CA ALA A 155 -2.11 -48.02 -41.77
C ALA A 155 -3.05 -46.85 -42.02
N LEU A 156 -4.02 -46.96 -42.93
CA LEU A 156 -5.03 -45.94 -43.18
C LEU A 156 -5.92 -45.71 -41.94
N THR A 157 -6.36 -46.76 -41.28
CA THR A 157 -7.11 -46.67 -40.03
C THR A 157 -6.32 -45.91 -38.94
N GLY A 158 -4.99 -46.13 -38.86
CA GLY A 158 -4.10 -45.39 -37.98
C GLY A 158 -4.07 -43.88 -38.30
N LEU A 159 -4.03 -43.54 -39.58
CA LEU A 159 -4.09 -42.16 -40.06
C LEU A 159 -5.44 -41.51 -39.68
N ASP A 160 -6.56 -42.18 -39.90
CA ASP A 160 -7.88 -41.69 -39.58
C ASP A 160 -8.09 -41.51 -38.08
N ALA A 161 -7.53 -42.41 -37.24
CA ALA A 161 -7.55 -42.27 -35.81
C ALA A 161 -6.79 -41.02 -35.34
N ALA A 162 -5.63 -40.73 -35.95
CA ALA A 162 -4.87 -39.51 -35.68
C ALA A 162 -5.63 -38.25 -36.14
N GLN A 163 -6.32 -38.29 -37.30
CA GLN A 163 -7.14 -37.20 -37.80
C GLN A 163 -8.35 -36.95 -36.91
N LEU A 164 -9.03 -37.99 -36.40
CA LEU A 164 -10.10 -37.86 -35.43
C LEU A 164 -9.61 -37.23 -34.14
N ALA A 165 -8.44 -37.62 -33.64
CA ALA A 165 -7.83 -37.01 -32.45
C ALA A 165 -7.56 -35.51 -32.67
N GLN A 166 -7.04 -35.11 -33.83
CA GLN A 166 -6.82 -33.71 -34.20
C GLN A 166 -8.13 -32.90 -34.20
N LYS A 167 -9.21 -33.44 -34.85
CA LYS A 167 -10.50 -32.75 -34.89
C LYS A 167 -11.15 -32.66 -33.52
N THR A 168 -11.01 -33.68 -32.69
CA THR A 168 -11.49 -33.69 -31.30
C THR A 168 -10.77 -32.62 -30.47
N ALA A 169 -9.47 -32.44 -30.67
CA ALA A 169 -8.72 -31.37 -30.00
C ALA A 169 -9.19 -29.97 -30.45
N ALA A 170 -9.45 -29.78 -31.75
CA ALA A 170 -10.01 -28.54 -32.29
C ALA A 170 -11.41 -28.22 -31.70
N LEU A 171 -12.29 -29.22 -31.63
CA LEU A 171 -13.59 -29.09 -30.96
C LEU A 171 -13.47 -28.71 -29.50
N LYS A 172 -12.53 -29.31 -28.77
CA LYS A 172 -12.26 -28.94 -27.37
C LYS A 172 -11.81 -27.49 -27.23
N ALA A 173 -10.92 -27.02 -28.11
CA ALA A 173 -10.48 -25.63 -28.13
C ALA A 173 -11.65 -24.66 -28.41
N ALA A 174 -12.52 -24.98 -29.38
CA ALA A 174 -13.70 -24.18 -29.67
C ALA A 174 -14.67 -24.11 -28.46
N ARG A 175 -14.89 -25.22 -27.77
CA ARG A 175 -15.73 -25.27 -26.56
C ARG A 175 -15.15 -24.42 -25.40
N ILE A 176 -13.83 -24.43 -25.23
CA ILE A 176 -13.17 -23.58 -24.20
C ILE A 176 -13.38 -22.10 -24.55
N ASN A 177 -13.24 -21.70 -25.83
CA ASN A 177 -13.49 -20.33 -26.24
C ASN A 177 -14.95 -19.91 -26.02
N LEU A 178 -15.89 -20.80 -26.27
CA LEU A 178 -17.30 -20.58 -25.94
C LEU A 178 -17.50 -20.41 -24.43
N GLN A 179 -16.85 -21.22 -23.61
CA GLN A 179 -16.93 -21.10 -22.15
C GLN A 179 -16.37 -19.76 -21.67
N TYR A 180 -15.34 -19.22 -22.33
CA TYR A 180 -14.77 -17.91 -22.00
C TYR A 180 -15.69 -16.72 -22.32
N THR A 181 -16.81 -16.95 -23.04
CA THR A 181 -17.86 -15.92 -23.20
C THR A 181 -18.62 -15.68 -21.90
N ASP A 182 -18.64 -16.62 -20.98
CA ASP A 182 -19.21 -16.49 -19.65
C ASP A 182 -18.14 -15.95 -18.69
N ILE A 183 -18.25 -14.69 -18.30
CA ILE A 183 -17.32 -14.02 -17.41
C ILE A 183 -17.78 -14.26 -15.99
N VAL A 184 -17.03 -15.08 -15.26
CA VAL A 184 -17.37 -15.53 -13.90
C VAL A 184 -16.40 -14.96 -12.88
N SER A 185 -16.87 -14.78 -11.65
CA SER A 185 -15.99 -14.41 -10.52
C SER A 185 -15.06 -15.58 -10.17
N PRO A 186 -13.73 -15.36 -10.10
CA PRO A 186 -12.78 -16.39 -9.67
C PRO A 186 -12.74 -16.61 -8.16
N VAL A 187 -13.30 -15.67 -7.36
CA VAL A 187 -13.26 -15.65 -5.90
C VAL A 187 -14.63 -15.27 -5.32
N ASP A 188 -14.84 -15.61 -4.06
CA ASP A 188 -15.91 -15.02 -3.26
C ASP A 188 -15.52 -13.59 -2.89
N GLY A 189 -16.47 -12.66 -2.89
CA GLY A 189 -16.14 -11.27 -2.55
C GLY A 189 -17.22 -10.25 -2.90
N THR A 190 -16.81 -9.01 -2.98
CA THR A 190 -17.68 -7.88 -3.36
C THR A 190 -17.09 -7.13 -4.55
N VAL A 191 -17.92 -6.81 -5.54
CA VAL A 191 -17.53 -6.01 -6.71
C VAL A 191 -17.27 -4.57 -6.26
N VAL A 192 -16.01 -4.12 -6.37
CA VAL A 192 -15.59 -2.76 -6.02
C VAL A 192 -15.75 -1.82 -7.21
N SER A 193 -15.42 -2.30 -8.42
CA SER A 193 -15.50 -1.51 -9.65
C SER A 193 -16.02 -2.34 -10.80
N ARG A 194 -16.81 -1.72 -11.67
CA ARG A 194 -17.31 -2.24 -12.93
C ARG A 194 -16.92 -1.28 -14.06
N ASN A 195 -16.04 -1.75 -14.94
CA ASN A 195 -15.47 -0.93 -16.03
C ASN A 195 -16.08 -1.29 -17.40
N VAL A 196 -17.26 -1.91 -17.41
CA VAL A 196 -17.93 -2.38 -18.61
C VAL A 196 -19.43 -2.12 -18.55
N THR A 197 -20.06 -1.89 -19.71
CA THR A 197 -21.52 -1.70 -19.83
C THR A 197 -22.12 -2.71 -20.79
N ALA A 198 -23.42 -3.02 -20.64
CA ALA A 198 -24.14 -3.85 -21.60
C ALA A 198 -24.15 -3.16 -22.99
N GLY A 199 -23.94 -3.93 -24.04
CA GLY A 199 -23.81 -3.44 -25.42
C GLY A 199 -22.40 -2.95 -25.79
N GLN A 200 -21.48 -2.85 -24.83
CA GLN A 200 -20.08 -2.46 -25.08
C GLN A 200 -19.31 -3.62 -25.73
N THR A 201 -18.53 -3.31 -26.76
CA THR A 201 -17.59 -4.27 -27.35
C THR A 201 -16.25 -4.23 -26.60
N VAL A 202 -15.76 -5.41 -26.23
CA VAL A 202 -14.46 -5.61 -25.58
C VAL A 202 -13.53 -6.38 -26.50
N ALA A 203 -12.26 -5.99 -26.53
CA ALA A 203 -11.23 -6.63 -27.34
C ALA A 203 -10.12 -7.17 -26.43
N ALA A 204 -9.80 -8.46 -26.56
CA ALA A 204 -8.79 -9.17 -25.77
C ALA A 204 -7.44 -9.35 -26.51
N SER A 205 -7.23 -8.65 -27.64
CA SER A 205 -6.14 -8.97 -28.58
C SER A 205 -4.76 -8.49 -28.15
N PHE A 206 -4.62 -7.37 -27.40
CA PHE A 206 -3.31 -6.81 -26.99
C PHE A 206 -3.16 -6.66 -25.48
N GLN A 207 -4.22 -6.28 -24.80
CA GLN A 207 -4.27 -6.19 -23.34
C GLN A 207 -5.62 -6.70 -22.88
N THR A 208 -5.62 -7.55 -21.87
CA THR A 208 -6.87 -8.00 -21.25
C THR A 208 -7.50 -6.82 -20.50
N PRO A 209 -8.63 -6.26 -20.97
CA PRO A 209 -9.28 -5.18 -20.26
C PRO A 209 -9.84 -5.70 -18.94
N THR A 210 -9.61 -4.95 -17.86
CA THR A 210 -10.24 -5.23 -16.57
C THR A 210 -11.72 -4.84 -16.64
N LEU A 211 -12.62 -5.81 -16.52
CA LEU A 211 -14.06 -5.60 -16.56
C LEU A 211 -14.63 -5.36 -15.15
N PHE A 212 -14.15 -6.12 -14.16
CA PHE A 212 -14.54 -5.99 -12.77
C PHE A 212 -13.31 -6.04 -11.86
N LEU A 213 -13.37 -5.27 -10.75
CA LEU A 213 -12.47 -5.41 -9.62
C LEU A 213 -13.27 -6.01 -8.46
N ILE A 214 -12.83 -7.14 -7.95
CA ILE A 214 -13.49 -7.86 -6.88
C ILE A 214 -12.56 -7.90 -5.66
N ALA A 215 -13.01 -7.33 -4.54
CA ALA A 215 -12.36 -7.46 -3.25
C ALA A 215 -12.82 -8.75 -2.58
N ALA A 216 -11.88 -9.60 -2.19
CA ALA A 216 -12.23 -10.88 -1.55
C ALA A 216 -12.83 -10.65 -0.15
N ASP A 217 -12.28 -9.72 0.61
CA ASP A 217 -12.74 -9.39 1.95
C ASP A 217 -12.55 -7.89 2.22
N LEU A 218 -13.62 -7.18 2.52
CA LEU A 218 -13.61 -5.77 2.90
C LEU A 218 -13.48 -5.56 4.42
N THR A 219 -13.53 -6.62 5.21
CA THR A 219 -13.32 -6.54 6.67
C THR A 219 -11.83 -6.46 7.03
N LYS A 220 -10.97 -6.86 6.10
CA LYS A 220 -9.51 -6.79 6.23
C LYS A 220 -8.95 -5.85 5.18
N MET A 221 -8.49 -4.71 5.63
CA MET A 221 -7.95 -3.67 4.77
C MET A 221 -6.46 -3.48 5.01
N GLN A 222 -5.81 -2.86 4.07
CA GLN A 222 -4.43 -2.38 4.19
C GLN A 222 -4.34 -0.92 3.77
N VAL A 223 -3.41 -0.21 4.36
CA VAL A 223 -3.03 1.12 3.93
C VAL A 223 -1.65 1.01 3.29
N ASP A 224 -1.59 1.24 1.99
CA ASP A 224 -0.34 1.32 1.25
C ASP A 224 0.19 2.74 1.41
N THR A 225 1.25 2.94 2.21
CA THR A 225 1.77 4.26 2.60
C THR A 225 3.09 4.57 1.92
N ASN A 226 3.19 5.75 1.30
CA ASN A 226 4.41 6.22 0.66
C ASN A 226 5.32 6.89 1.68
N VAL A 227 6.33 6.16 2.16
CA VAL A 227 7.34 6.65 3.10
C VAL A 227 8.54 7.17 2.33
N SER A 228 9.05 8.35 2.71
CA SER A 228 10.23 8.96 2.11
C SER A 228 11.47 8.09 2.30
N GLU A 229 12.42 8.14 1.33
CA GLU A 229 13.71 7.45 1.42
C GLU A 229 14.49 7.84 2.70
N SER A 230 14.36 9.09 3.16
CA SER A 230 15.02 9.56 4.39
C SER A 230 14.50 8.88 5.65
N ASP A 231 13.25 8.41 5.64
CA ASP A 231 12.53 7.93 6.83
C ASP A 231 12.34 6.42 6.84
N ILE A 232 12.47 5.77 5.67
CA ILE A 232 12.19 4.33 5.52
C ILE A 232 13.07 3.45 6.42
N GLY A 233 14.29 3.90 6.72
CA GLY A 233 15.19 3.18 7.62
C GLY A 233 14.65 2.98 9.03
N GLY A 234 13.68 3.80 9.45
CA GLY A 234 12.97 3.67 10.73
C GLY A 234 11.69 2.82 10.66
N ALA A 235 11.13 2.59 9.49
CA ALA A 235 9.91 1.81 9.32
C ALA A 235 10.21 0.30 9.37
N VAL A 236 9.95 -0.32 10.51
CA VAL A 236 10.24 -1.75 10.75
C VAL A 236 8.95 -2.55 10.72
N VAL A 237 9.01 -3.76 10.16
CA VAL A 237 7.89 -4.72 10.22
C VAL A 237 7.55 -5.03 11.68
N GLY A 238 6.26 -4.99 12.00
CA GLY A 238 5.74 -5.14 13.35
C GLY A 238 5.56 -3.82 14.11
N ALA A 239 6.02 -2.69 13.56
CA ALA A 239 5.81 -1.37 14.17
C ALA A 239 4.31 -1.04 14.28
N ASP A 240 3.93 -0.46 15.40
CA ASP A 240 2.57 0.05 15.59
C ASP A 240 2.38 1.30 14.73
N ALA A 241 1.23 1.39 14.11
CA ALA A 241 0.86 2.50 13.26
C ALA A 241 -0.56 2.99 13.59
N SER A 242 -0.75 4.28 13.50
CA SER A 242 -2.07 4.90 13.58
C SER A 242 -2.30 5.74 12.33
N PHE A 243 -3.53 5.80 11.85
CA PHE A 243 -3.85 6.63 10.71
C PHE A 243 -5.23 7.24 10.82
N THR A 244 -5.41 8.34 10.13
CA THR A 244 -6.70 8.99 9.92
C THR A 244 -7.00 8.98 8.43
N VAL A 245 -8.27 8.90 8.07
CA VAL A 245 -8.72 9.06 6.68
C VAL A 245 -9.46 10.38 6.53
N ASP A 246 -9.35 11.00 5.37
CA ASP A 246 -9.96 12.32 5.14
C ASP A 246 -11.49 12.31 5.30
N ALA A 247 -12.12 11.15 5.07
CA ALA A 247 -13.55 10.97 5.29
C ALA A 247 -13.95 10.98 6.78
N PHE A 248 -13.03 10.60 7.70
CA PHE A 248 -13.26 10.53 9.15
C PHE A 248 -12.11 11.18 9.93
N PRO A 249 -11.95 12.52 9.89
CA PRO A 249 -10.78 13.21 10.44
C PRO A 249 -10.71 13.16 11.97
N ARG A 250 -11.82 12.84 12.65
CA ARG A 250 -11.88 12.72 14.12
C ARG A 250 -11.67 11.30 14.61
N GLN A 251 -11.64 10.32 13.71
CA GLN A 251 -11.49 8.91 14.07
C GLN A 251 -10.07 8.44 13.72
N THR A 252 -9.37 7.95 14.71
CA THR A 252 -8.05 7.33 14.51
C THR A 252 -8.21 5.82 14.42
N PHE A 253 -7.69 5.27 13.36
CA PHE A 253 -7.60 3.83 13.15
C PHE A 253 -6.22 3.35 13.57
N HIS A 254 -6.15 2.15 14.12
CA HIS A 254 -4.92 1.52 14.56
C HIS A 254 -4.63 0.30 13.70
N GLY A 255 -3.39 0.15 13.32
CA GLY A 255 -2.91 -0.98 12.52
C GLY A 255 -1.46 -1.28 12.85
N ARG A 256 -0.89 -2.20 12.11
CA ARG A 256 0.51 -2.59 12.26
C ARG A 256 1.16 -2.72 10.90
N VAL A 257 2.43 -2.30 10.82
CA VAL A 257 3.24 -2.50 9.61
C VAL A 257 3.49 -3.98 9.43
N THR A 258 2.95 -4.56 8.36
CA THR A 258 3.11 -5.99 8.04
C THR A 258 4.21 -6.23 7.02
N GLN A 259 4.45 -5.25 6.15
CA GLN A 259 5.46 -5.35 5.10
C GLN A 259 6.02 -3.97 4.76
N VAL A 260 7.31 -3.93 4.46
CA VAL A 260 7.96 -2.80 3.80
C VAL A 260 8.45 -3.29 2.45
N ARG A 261 7.91 -2.73 1.36
CA ARG A 261 8.29 -3.15 0.00
C ARG A 261 9.67 -2.59 -0.34
N GLN A 262 10.53 -3.44 -0.90
CA GLN A 262 11.90 -3.04 -1.22
C GLN A 262 12.02 -2.31 -2.57
N ALA A 263 11.02 -2.46 -3.44
CA ALA A 263 10.98 -1.74 -4.70
C ALA A 263 10.56 -0.28 -4.47
N PRO A 264 11.38 0.71 -4.87
CA PRO A 264 11.00 2.11 -4.78
C PRO A 264 9.90 2.45 -5.77
N VAL A 265 9.04 3.38 -5.37
CA VAL A 265 8.01 3.97 -6.23
C VAL A 265 8.35 5.46 -6.40
N SER A 266 8.36 5.95 -7.64
CA SER A 266 8.55 7.38 -7.90
C SER A 266 7.18 8.06 -7.93
N VAL A 267 6.94 8.91 -6.94
CA VAL A 267 5.73 9.75 -6.85
C VAL A 267 6.16 11.20 -7.06
N GLN A 268 5.72 11.82 -8.15
CA GLN A 268 6.07 13.21 -8.49
C GLN A 268 7.60 13.49 -8.46
N ASN A 269 8.39 12.59 -9.02
CA ASN A 269 9.86 12.63 -9.03
C ASN A 269 10.53 12.51 -7.64
N VAL A 270 9.79 12.13 -6.61
CA VAL A 270 10.33 11.81 -5.28
C VAL A 270 10.35 10.30 -5.13
N ILE A 271 11.50 9.77 -4.70
CA ILE A 271 11.63 8.34 -4.40
C ILE A 271 10.99 8.06 -3.04
N THR A 272 10.02 7.15 -3.05
CA THR A 272 9.32 6.69 -1.85
C THR A 272 9.31 5.16 -1.81
N TYR A 273 9.14 4.62 -0.62
CA TYR A 273 8.99 3.19 -0.39
C TYR A 273 7.61 2.93 0.21
N ASP A 274 7.01 1.83 -0.20
CA ASP A 274 5.67 1.48 0.25
C ASP A 274 5.75 0.64 1.53
N ALA A 275 5.21 1.20 2.63
CA ALA A 275 5.00 0.51 3.89
C ALA A 275 3.52 0.14 4.02
N VAL A 276 3.25 -1.16 4.10
CA VAL A 276 1.90 -1.72 4.17
C VAL A 276 1.48 -1.85 5.63
N ILE A 277 0.40 -1.17 5.99
CA ILE A 277 -0.20 -1.21 7.33
C ILE A 277 -1.51 -1.99 7.23
N THR A 278 -1.63 -3.12 7.92
CA THR A 278 -2.87 -3.90 7.97
C THR A 278 -3.78 -3.38 9.08
N VAL A 279 -5.07 -3.34 8.80
CA VAL A 279 -6.12 -2.84 9.69
C VAL A 279 -7.38 -3.69 9.55
N ASP A 280 -8.06 -3.94 10.66
CA ASP A 280 -9.37 -4.56 10.68
C ASP A 280 -10.46 -3.50 10.47
N ASN A 281 -11.46 -3.84 9.64
CA ASN A 281 -12.56 -2.96 9.23
C ASN A 281 -13.92 -3.67 9.44
N PRO A 282 -14.28 -4.06 10.67
CA PRO A 282 -15.51 -4.82 10.92
C PRO A 282 -16.77 -4.05 10.54
N ASP A 283 -16.78 -2.75 10.74
CA ASP A 283 -17.92 -1.86 10.47
C ASP A 283 -18.00 -1.38 9.02
N LEU A 284 -17.06 -1.82 8.15
CA LEU A 284 -16.99 -1.43 6.73
C LEU A 284 -16.93 0.10 6.50
N LEU A 285 -16.39 0.84 7.47
CA LEU A 285 -16.22 2.29 7.39
C LEU A 285 -15.14 2.67 6.38
N LEU A 286 -14.04 1.91 6.36
CA LEU A 286 -12.96 2.10 5.40
C LEU A 286 -13.38 1.54 4.05
N LYS A 287 -13.27 2.38 3.02
CA LYS A 287 -13.59 1.99 1.65
C LYS A 287 -12.32 2.03 0.79
N PRO A 288 -12.23 1.14 -0.21
CA PRO A 288 -11.13 1.16 -1.17
C PRO A 288 -10.95 2.52 -1.82
N GLY A 289 -9.71 2.98 -1.93
CA GLY A 289 -9.36 4.26 -2.55
C GLY A 289 -9.42 5.47 -1.61
N MET A 290 -9.78 5.34 -0.33
CA MET A 290 -9.70 6.43 0.63
C MET A 290 -8.25 6.86 0.87
N THR A 291 -8.01 8.16 0.91
CA THR A 291 -6.71 8.73 1.30
C THR A 291 -6.55 8.66 2.81
N ALA A 292 -5.40 8.19 3.23
CA ALA A 292 -5.03 8.05 4.65
C ALA A 292 -3.73 8.80 4.95
N THR A 293 -3.69 9.43 6.12
CA THR A 293 -2.46 9.97 6.70
C THR A 293 -2.06 9.07 7.86
N ALA A 294 -0.96 8.34 7.68
CA ALA A 294 -0.45 7.39 8.66
C ALA A 294 0.71 7.95 9.46
N ARG A 295 0.77 7.57 10.74
CA ARG A 295 1.89 7.79 11.65
C ARG A 295 2.42 6.45 12.09
N ILE A 296 3.65 6.13 11.70
CA ILE A 296 4.32 4.87 12.01
C ILE A 296 5.31 5.14 13.13
N VAL A 297 5.25 4.34 14.20
CA VAL A 297 6.17 4.44 15.34
C VAL A 297 7.50 3.81 14.96
N THR A 298 8.56 4.61 14.87
CA THR A 298 9.90 4.15 14.49
C THR A 298 10.81 3.87 15.67
N GLY A 299 10.48 4.43 16.83
CA GLY A 299 11.20 4.21 18.06
C GLY A 299 10.31 4.50 19.26
N GLN A 300 10.45 3.70 20.32
CA GLN A 300 9.72 3.88 21.56
C GLN A 300 10.64 3.62 22.75
N ALA A 301 10.67 4.57 23.69
CA ALA A 301 11.28 4.41 25.00
C ALA A 301 10.17 4.56 26.06
N ARG A 302 9.97 3.51 26.87
CA ARG A 302 8.89 3.45 27.86
C ARG A 302 9.41 3.81 29.24
N ASN A 303 8.60 4.57 29.99
CA ASN A 303 8.86 4.94 31.37
C ASN A 303 10.26 5.55 31.58
N VAL A 304 10.68 6.42 30.65
CA VAL A 304 11.98 7.13 30.72
C VAL A 304 11.80 8.55 31.25
N LEU A 305 12.89 9.10 31.78
CA LEU A 305 12.93 10.51 32.13
C LEU A 305 12.88 11.33 30.86
N ARG A 306 11.89 12.24 30.76
CA ARG A 306 11.65 13.03 29.56
C ARG A 306 11.52 14.50 29.84
N LEU A 307 11.95 15.32 28.91
CA LEU A 307 11.82 16.76 28.94
C LEU A 307 11.25 17.30 27.63
N PRO A 308 10.58 18.46 27.61
CA PRO A 308 10.07 19.07 26.38
C PRO A 308 11.19 19.36 25.39
N LEU A 309 10.96 19.09 24.11
CA LEU A 309 11.92 19.34 23.01
C LEU A 309 12.37 20.81 22.98
N GLN A 310 11.51 21.74 23.39
CA GLN A 310 11.80 23.18 23.46
C GLN A 310 12.97 23.49 24.39
N ALA A 311 13.14 22.75 25.50
CA ALA A 311 14.21 22.93 26.45
C ALA A 311 15.62 22.69 25.87
N LEU A 312 15.75 21.85 24.85
CA LEU A 312 17.02 21.63 24.14
C LEU A 312 17.43 22.81 23.25
N ARG A 313 16.46 23.61 22.83
CA ARG A 313 16.66 24.74 21.90
C ARG A 313 16.80 26.05 22.63
N PHE A 314 16.49 26.07 23.92
CA PHE A 314 16.54 27.29 24.73
C PHE A 314 17.98 27.66 25.09
N THR A 315 18.34 28.91 24.84
CA THR A 315 19.60 29.54 25.32
C THR A 315 19.26 30.89 25.92
N PRO A 316 19.59 31.14 27.19
CA PRO A 316 19.26 32.42 27.84
C PRO A 316 19.98 33.56 27.15
N THR A 317 19.26 34.68 26.99
CA THR A 317 19.84 35.92 26.39
C THR A 317 20.85 36.59 27.31
N SER A 318 20.72 36.36 28.63
CA SER A 318 21.55 36.97 29.68
C SER A 318 22.92 36.31 29.88
N VAL A 319 23.11 35.11 29.37
CA VAL A 319 24.39 34.39 29.44
C VAL A 319 25.12 34.61 28.15
N ALA A 320 26.19 35.42 28.14
CA ALA A 320 27.11 35.49 27.01
C ALA A 320 27.45 34.06 26.57
N LYS A 321 27.24 33.77 25.24
CA LYS A 321 27.46 32.45 24.62
C LYS A 321 28.64 31.78 25.32
N PRO A 322 28.47 30.60 25.96
CA PRO A 322 29.59 29.98 26.65
C PRO A 322 30.76 29.96 25.69
N ALA A 323 31.90 30.52 26.10
CA ALA A 323 33.12 30.45 25.31
C ALA A 323 33.27 29.00 24.85
N ALA A 324 33.46 28.77 23.58
CA ALA A 324 33.47 27.47 22.91
C ALA A 324 34.31 26.45 23.70
N GLY A 325 33.71 25.94 24.76
CA GLY A 325 34.20 24.83 25.56
C GLY A 325 33.81 23.59 24.78
N LYS A 326 34.77 22.80 24.44
CA LYS A 326 34.78 21.50 23.74
C LYS A 326 33.46 21.15 23.02
N PRO A 327 33.51 20.90 21.70
CA PRO A 327 32.31 20.49 20.95
C PRO A 327 31.64 19.37 21.73
N ALA A 328 30.35 19.58 22.07
CA ALA A 328 29.57 18.59 22.76
C ALA A 328 29.75 17.24 22.05
N THR A 329 30.21 16.24 22.77
CA THR A 329 30.35 14.88 22.23
C THR A 329 28.99 14.50 21.63
N ARG A 330 28.98 13.83 20.50
CA ARG A 330 27.75 13.44 19.80
C ARG A 330 26.73 12.89 20.80
N GLY A 331 25.54 13.51 20.91
CA GLY A 331 24.47 13.12 21.81
C GLY A 331 24.45 13.84 23.18
N GLN A 332 25.31 14.81 23.42
CA GLN A 332 25.24 15.66 24.62
C GLN A 332 24.61 17.02 24.31
N SER A 333 23.74 17.49 25.21
CA SER A 333 23.11 18.80 25.12
C SER A 333 23.12 19.46 26.49
N VAL A 334 23.18 20.80 26.50
CA VAL A 334 23.09 21.61 27.73
C VAL A 334 21.67 22.14 27.82
N ILE A 335 21.04 21.89 28.94
CA ILE A 335 19.73 22.45 29.29
C ILE A 335 19.85 23.37 30.50
N TRP A 336 18.86 24.21 30.70
CA TRP A 336 18.85 25.19 31.75
C TRP A 336 17.76 24.83 32.77
N LEU A 337 18.17 24.63 34.03
CA LEU A 337 17.27 24.43 35.17
C LEU A 337 17.07 25.73 35.92
N GLU A 338 15.85 25.96 36.37
CA GLU A 338 15.54 27.03 37.31
C GLU A 338 15.62 26.47 38.73
N ARG A 339 16.66 26.85 39.49
CA ARG A 339 16.83 26.52 40.92
C ARG A 339 17.00 27.79 41.69
N ASP A 340 16.16 28.02 42.69
CA ASP A 340 16.19 29.20 43.57
C ASP A 340 16.22 30.54 42.80
N GLY A 341 15.52 30.63 41.67
CA GLY A 341 15.48 31.84 40.85
C GLY A 341 16.74 32.07 39.98
N HIS A 342 17.66 31.11 39.96
CA HIS A 342 18.87 31.15 39.14
C HIS A 342 18.87 30.08 38.07
N LEU A 343 19.45 30.42 36.90
CA LEU A 343 19.64 29.45 35.82
C LEU A 343 20.92 28.64 36.03
N VAL A 344 20.77 27.33 36.14
CA VAL A 344 21.88 26.39 36.31
C VAL A 344 21.99 25.57 35.01
N PRO A 345 23.14 25.61 34.29
CA PRO A 345 23.36 24.77 33.12
C PRO A 345 23.66 23.34 33.57
N VAL A 346 22.90 22.40 33.00
CA VAL A 346 23.09 20.94 33.22
C VAL A 346 23.36 20.28 31.90
N THR A 347 24.46 19.50 31.82
CA THR A 347 24.79 18.68 30.66
C THR A 347 24.07 17.36 30.78
N ILE A 348 23.29 17.02 29.73
CA ILE A 348 22.56 15.78 29.64
C ILE A 348 23.02 14.98 28.39
N THR A 349 22.87 13.68 28.49
CA THR A 349 22.98 12.79 27.32
C THR A 349 21.57 12.49 26.79
N VAL A 350 21.30 12.95 25.59
CA VAL A 350 20.02 12.80 24.90
C VAL A 350 19.91 11.37 24.35
N GLY A 351 18.75 10.75 24.55
CA GLY A 351 18.40 9.46 23.97
C GLY A 351 17.51 9.60 22.74
N LEU A 352 16.33 8.99 22.79
CA LEU A 352 15.32 9.09 21.74
C LEU A 352 14.72 10.52 21.72
N ILE A 353 14.69 11.08 20.50
CA ILE A 353 14.06 12.38 20.26
C ILE A 353 12.68 12.10 19.68
N GLY A 354 11.64 12.38 20.45
CA GLY A 354 10.25 12.28 20.01
C GLY A 354 9.69 13.58 19.48
N ASP A 355 8.42 13.57 19.11
CA ASP A 355 7.73 14.73 18.51
C ASP A 355 7.57 15.88 19.52
N THR A 356 7.32 15.59 20.80
CA THR A 356 7.05 16.57 21.85
C THR A 356 8.08 16.52 22.98
N PHE A 357 8.57 15.33 23.29
CA PHE A 357 9.49 15.08 24.40
C PHE A 357 10.76 14.39 23.91
N VAL A 358 11.81 14.54 24.70
CA VAL A 358 13.12 13.92 24.48
C VAL A 358 13.48 13.05 25.67
N GLU A 359 14.01 11.86 25.42
CA GLU A 359 14.54 10.96 26.43
C GLU A 359 15.87 11.51 27.01
N VAL A 360 16.01 11.46 28.33
CA VAL A 360 17.27 11.72 29.00
C VAL A 360 17.89 10.40 29.46
N LYS A 361 18.99 10.00 28.80
CA LYS A 361 19.72 8.77 29.19
C LYS A 361 20.64 8.95 30.38
N LYS A 362 21.32 10.13 30.48
CA LYS A 362 22.22 10.47 31.56
C LYS A 362 22.16 11.97 31.81
N GLY A 363 22.23 12.39 33.08
CA GLY A 363 22.24 13.79 33.53
C GLY A 363 21.87 13.86 34.98
N ASP A 364 22.25 14.95 35.64
CA ASP A 364 21.87 15.23 37.05
C ASP A 364 20.48 15.88 37.05
N LEU A 365 19.45 15.06 36.75
CA LEU A 365 18.05 15.45 36.67
C LEU A 365 17.18 14.52 37.50
N LYS A 366 16.22 15.09 38.19
CA LYS A 366 15.21 14.35 38.93
C LYS A 366 13.81 14.66 38.37
N PRO A 367 12.87 13.72 38.49
CA PRO A 367 11.47 14.04 38.23
C PRO A 367 11.02 15.22 39.09
N GLY A 368 10.40 16.22 38.44
CA GLY A 368 9.96 17.44 39.11
C GLY A 368 10.92 18.64 38.96
N ASP A 369 12.16 18.45 38.48
CA ASP A 369 13.06 19.56 38.18
C ASP A 369 12.43 20.48 37.12
N ALA A 370 12.48 21.82 37.37
CA ALA A 370 11.93 22.83 36.48
C ALA A 370 12.95 23.17 35.37
N VAL A 371 12.67 22.71 34.15
CA VAL A 371 13.49 22.99 32.94
C VAL A 371 12.93 24.20 32.22
N VAL A 372 13.75 25.15 31.89
CA VAL A 372 13.34 26.36 31.17
C VAL A 372 13.13 26.06 29.70
N THR A 373 11.96 26.48 29.22
CA THR A 373 11.53 26.27 27.82
C THR A 373 11.50 27.58 27.03
N SER A 374 11.23 28.71 27.68
CA SER A 374 11.19 30.03 27.05
C SER A 374 11.55 31.15 28.00
N GLU A 375 11.98 32.30 27.46
CA GLU A 375 12.21 33.53 28.17
C GLU A 375 11.07 34.51 27.83
N VAL A 376 10.36 34.95 28.89
CA VAL A 376 9.31 35.97 28.75
C VAL A 376 9.92 37.34 28.87
N THR A 377 10.23 37.98 27.77
CA THR A 377 10.68 39.37 27.76
C THR A 377 9.50 40.27 28.12
N ALA A 378 9.57 40.94 29.27
CA ALA A 378 8.59 41.95 29.66
C ALA A 378 8.67 43.13 28.70
N GLY A 379 7.84 43.17 27.66
CA GLY A 379 7.84 44.27 26.70
C GLY A 379 7.30 44.01 25.31
N ALA A 380 6.96 42.80 24.95
CA ALA A 380 6.28 42.59 23.64
C ALA A 380 4.79 42.98 23.76
N PRO A 381 4.29 43.97 22.97
CA PRO A 381 2.86 44.26 22.95
C PRO A 381 2.10 43.04 22.46
N ARG A 382 1.13 42.58 23.24
CA ARG A 382 0.18 41.57 22.81
C ARG A 382 -0.40 42.02 21.48
N ALA A 383 -0.16 41.24 20.42
CA ALA A 383 -0.83 41.43 19.16
C ALA A 383 -2.37 41.44 19.38
N PRO A 384 -3.10 42.43 18.85
CA PRO A 384 -4.55 42.49 19.02
C PRO A 384 -5.17 41.22 18.40
N PRO A 385 -6.25 40.70 19.03
CA PRO A 385 -6.93 39.52 18.51
C PRO A 385 -7.40 39.80 17.06
N SER A 386 -7.01 38.93 16.14
CA SER A 386 -7.45 38.99 14.77
C SER A 386 -8.98 38.93 14.73
N ARG A 387 -9.61 40.06 14.32
CA ARG A 387 -11.02 40.10 13.98
C ARG A 387 -11.25 39.18 12.79
N THR A 388 -11.85 38.03 13.01
CA THR A 388 -12.46 37.23 11.96
C THR A 388 -13.55 38.06 11.27
N LEU A 389 -13.27 38.52 10.06
CA LEU A 389 -14.30 38.94 9.13
C LEU A 389 -15.11 37.71 8.75
N LYS A 390 -16.36 37.66 9.16
CA LYS A 390 -17.37 36.82 8.52
C LYS A 390 -17.67 37.41 7.14
N LEU A 391 -17.46 36.63 6.11
CA LEU A 391 -18.11 36.71 4.82
C LEU A 391 -18.92 35.44 4.63
#